data_dc427656cfb0918c767fe0cce634dec6
#
_entry.id   dc427656cfb0918c767fe0cce634dec6
#
_cell.length_a   1.000
_cell.length_b   1.000
_cell.length_c   1.000
_cell.angle_alpha   90.00
_cell.angle_beta   90.00
_cell.angle_gamma   90.00
#
_symmetry.space_group_name_H-M   'P 1'
#
loop_
_entity.id
_entity.type
_entity.pdbx_description
1 polymer ?
#
loop_
_entity_poly.entity_id
_entity_poly.type
_entity_poly.pdbx_seq_one_letter_code
_entity_poly.pdbx_strand_id
1 'polypeptide(L)'
;MVWGVGIGVLLLLGFMFYASYSIASGVYLKALCRLPQTGRSVLLTFDDGPDPVQTAKVLDVLREHQLQALFFVVGERAQQCPDLLRQMVADGHLIGIHTWRHQSSFPMQSAAAIAEDLQRCCDTLQSITGQRPVLFRPPFGVTNPPIAKAVGRLGLKAVGWSIRSYDTVASRSRERVADRIFRRLKPGAILLLHDDRPDSEILLRLLIEGLRERSYTITTPSL
;
A
#
# COMPACT_ATOMS: atom_id res chain seq x y z
N MET A 1 5.35 44.10 11.29
CA MET A 1 4.79 43.06 12.19
C MET A 1 3.75 42.17 11.48
N VAL A 2 2.79 42.69 10.72
CA VAL A 2 1.72 41.94 10.03
C VAL A 2 2.26 40.91 9.01
N TRP A 3 3.29 41.27 8.22
CA TRP A 3 3.90 40.37 7.23
C TRP A 3 4.59 39.15 7.86
N GLY A 4 5.19 39.29 9.05
CA GLY A 4 5.84 38.17 9.74
C GLY A 4 4.83 37.13 10.25
N VAL A 5 3.66 37.59 10.70
CA VAL A 5 2.56 36.71 11.15
C VAL A 5 2.00 35.92 9.94
N GLY A 6 1.80 36.61 8.80
CA GLY A 6 1.31 35.98 7.56
C GLY A 6 2.23 34.86 7.05
N ILE A 7 3.53 35.10 7.03
CA ILE A 7 4.55 34.11 6.62
C ILE A 7 4.54 32.92 7.60
N GLY A 8 4.48 33.19 8.92
CA GLY A 8 4.42 32.12 9.92
C GLY A 8 3.20 31.20 9.76
N VAL A 9 2.04 31.76 9.48
CA VAL A 9 0.81 30.99 9.20
C VAL A 9 0.96 30.13 7.93
N LEU A 10 1.49 30.67 6.85
CA LEU A 10 1.70 29.93 5.60
C LEU A 10 2.67 28.75 5.79
N LEU A 11 3.75 28.96 6.53
CA LEU A 11 4.72 27.90 6.83
C LEU A 11 4.08 26.79 7.69
N LEU A 12 3.27 27.15 8.68
CA LEU A 12 2.54 26.19 9.49
C LEU A 12 1.54 25.36 8.66
N LEU A 13 0.77 26.01 7.80
CA LEU A 13 -0.17 25.32 6.90
C LEU A 13 0.56 24.39 5.93
N GLY A 14 1.68 24.85 5.35
CA GLY A 14 2.55 24.02 4.50
C GLY A 14 3.10 22.80 5.24
N PHE A 15 3.55 22.99 6.48
CA PHE A 15 4.02 21.89 7.33
C PHE A 15 2.90 20.89 7.64
N MET A 16 1.71 21.38 8.04
CA MET A 16 0.56 20.50 8.31
C MET A 16 0.12 19.73 7.07
N PHE A 17 0.14 20.36 5.90
CA PHE A 17 -0.12 19.70 4.63
C PHE A 17 0.92 18.59 4.37
N TYR A 18 2.21 18.90 4.47
CA TYR A 18 3.28 17.90 4.33
C TYR A 18 3.14 16.75 5.33
N ALA A 19 2.87 17.06 6.61
CA ALA A 19 2.70 16.07 7.66
C ALA A 19 1.56 15.09 7.37
N SER A 20 0.46 15.57 6.75
CA SER A 20 -0.72 14.76 6.45
C SER A 20 -0.63 14.02 5.12
N TYR A 21 -0.13 14.66 4.06
CA TYR A 21 -0.17 14.11 2.69
C TYR A 21 1.11 13.40 2.24
N SER A 22 2.15 13.41 3.07
CA SER A 22 3.36 12.60 2.83
C SER A 22 3.41 11.43 3.78
N ILE A 23 3.13 10.22 3.29
CA ILE A 23 3.22 8.99 4.09
C ILE A 23 4.63 8.80 4.70
N ALA A 24 5.65 9.37 4.06
CA ALA A 24 7.03 9.30 4.52
C ALA A 24 7.39 10.40 5.53
N SER A 25 6.48 11.33 5.85
CA SER A 25 6.75 12.42 6.82
C SER A 25 7.09 11.90 8.21
N GLY A 26 6.44 10.81 8.63
CA GLY A 26 6.60 10.22 9.96
C GLY A 26 6.11 11.10 11.12
N VAL A 27 5.47 12.25 10.84
CA VAL A 27 5.04 13.22 11.86
C VAL A 27 3.93 12.66 12.74
N TYR A 28 2.86 12.17 12.14
CA TYR A 28 1.73 11.60 12.89
C TYR A 28 1.83 10.09 13.04
N LEU A 29 2.30 9.40 11.99
CA LEU A 29 2.38 7.95 11.94
C LEU A 29 3.67 7.54 11.23
N LYS A 30 4.52 6.79 11.93
CA LYS A 30 5.71 6.19 11.31
C LYS A 30 5.27 5.04 10.40
N ALA A 31 5.61 5.13 9.12
CA ALA A 31 5.34 4.09 8.14
C ALA A 31 6.65 3.56 7.54
N LEU A 32 6.70 2.25 7.30
CA LEU A 32 7.80 1.63 6.58
C LEU A 32 7.69 2.01 5.10
N CYS A 33 8.48 2.97 4.63
CA CYS A 33 8.47 3.43 3.24
C CYS A 33 9.61 2.87 2.40
N ARG A 34 10.56 2.18 3.04
CA ARG A 34 11.71 1.54 2.40
C ARG A 34 12.16 0.35 3.25
N LEU A 35 12.50 -0.76 2.60
CA LEU A 35 13.07 -1.91 3.29
C LEU A 35 14.44 -1.55 3.89
N PRO A 36 14.82 -2.15 5.02
CA PRO A 36 16.22 -2.14 5.46
C PRO A 36 17.10 -2.63 4.32
N GLN A 37 18.26 -2.00 4.12
CA GLN A 37 19.10 -2.31 2.97
C GLN A 37 19.71 -3.72 3.10
N THR A 38 19.27 -4.60 2.23
CA THR A 38 19.86 -5.93 2.00
C THR A 38 20.08 -6.09 0.50
N GLY A 39 21.13 -5.46 -0.03
CA GLY A 39 21.42 -5.52 -1.46
C GLY A 39 20.39 -4.77 -2.33
N ARG A 40 20.30 -5.15 -3.61
CA ARG A 40 19.35 -4.56 -4.59
C ARG A 40 18.00 -5.24 -4.50
N SER A 41 17.30 -5.08 -3.38
CA SER A 41 15.97 -5.65 -3.17
C SER A 41 14.86 -4.63 -3.40
N VAL A 42 13.68 -5.11 -3.80
CA VAL A 42 12.42 -4.35 -3.90
C VAL A 42 11.27 -5.17 -3.34
N LEU A 43 10.27 -4.49 -2.79
CA LEU A 43 9.00 -5.06 -2.39
C LEU A 43 7.90 -4.59 -3.35
N LEU A 44 7.20 -5.53 -3.96
CA LEU A 44 5.97 -5.25 -4.69
C LEU A 44 4.82 -5.20 -3.71
N THR A 45 4.05 -4.13 -3.75
CA THR A 45 2.83 -3.99 -2.94
C THR A 45 1.66 -3.58 -3.79
N PHE A 46 0.50 -4.18 -3.53
CA PHE A 46 -0.74 -3.95 -4.26
C PHE A 46 -1.81 -3.42 -3.32
N ASP A 47 -2.51 -2.39 -3.72
CA ASP A 47 -3.61 -1.77 -2.99
C ASP A 47 -4.94 -1.99 -3.71
N ASP A 48 -6.04 -1.74 -3.01
CA ASP A 48 -7.42 -1.68 -3.49
C ASP A 48 -8.11 -3.03 -3.75
N GLY A 49 -7.39 -4.11 -4.03
CA GLY A 49 -7.99 -5.43 -4.24
C GLY A 49 -8.72 -6.03 -3.01
N PRO A 50 -9.22 -7.27 -3.12
CA PRO A 50 -9.21 -8.10 -4.32
C PRO A 50 -10.30 -7.72 -5.34
N ASP A 51 -9.97 -7.86 -6.60
CA ASP A 51 -10.92 -7.90 -7.73
C ASP A 51 -10.97 -9.34 -8.27
N PRO A 52 -12.16 -9.92 -8.53
CA PRO A 52 -12.28 -11.33 -8.90
C PRO A 52 -11.55 -11.69 -10.20
N VAL A 53 -11.35 -10.73 -11.10
CA VAL A 53 -10.72 -10.95 -12.40
C VAL A 53 -9.27 -10.46 -12.41
N GLN A 54 -9.04 -9.22 -12.01
CA GLN A 54 -7.72 -8.60 -12.16
C GLN A 54 -6.74 -9.13 -11.12
N THR A 55 -7.16 -9.23 -9.86
CA THR A 55 -6.30 -9.81 -8.81
C THR A 55 -5.93 -11.26 -9.12
N ALA A 56 -6.86 -12.07 -9.66
CA ALA A 56 -6.56 -13.44 -10.06
C ALA A 56 -5.44 -13.49 -11.09
N LYS A 57 -5.48 -12.64 -12.13
CA LYS A 57 -4.40 -12.56 -13.14
C LYS A 57 -3.06 -12.13 -12.55
N VAL A 58 -3.06 -11.19 -11.59
CA VAL A 58 -1.85 -10.78 -10.88
C VAL A 58 -1.26 -11.95 -10.08
N LEU A 59 -2.08 -12.72 -9.38
CA LEU A 59 -1.66 -13.91 -8.64
C LEU A 59 -1.08 -14.99 -9.57
N ASP A 60 -1.68 -15.21 -10.75
CA ASP A 60 -1.16 -16.16 -11.73
C ASP A 60 0.25 -15.76 -12.21
N VAL A 61 0.47 -14.47 -12.51
CA VAL A 61 1.81 -13.96 -12.89
C VAL A 61 2.81 -14.14 -11.75
N LEU A 62 2.44 -13.83 -10.51
CA LEU A 62 3.33 -14.03 -9.36
C LEU A 62 3.70 -15.50 -9.18
N ARG A 63 2.73 -16.42 -9.34
CA ARG A 63 2.94 -17.86 -9.24
C ARG A 63 3.84 -18.39 -10.36
N GLU A 64 3.62 -17.98 -11.62
CA GLU A 64 4.48 -18.33 -12.76
C GLU A 64 5.96 -18.01 -12.49
N HIS A 65 6.21 -16.90 -11.81
CA HIS A 65 7.55 -16.43 -11.50
C HIS A 65 8.06 -16.84 -10.12
N GLN A 66 7.27 -17.56 -9.33
CA GLN A 66 7.57 -17.98 -7.94
C GLN A 66 7.89 -16.78 -7.04
N LEU A 67 7.13 -15.70 -7.20
CA LEU A 67 7.33 -14.45 -6.47
C LEU A 67 6.23 -14.25 -5.44
N GLN A 68 6.59 -13.60 -4.34
CA GLN A 68 5.68 -13.18 -3.30
C GLN A 68 5.56 -11.66 -3.26
N ALA A 69 4.42 -11.15 -2.84
CA ALA A 69 4.11 -9.74 -2.73
C ALA A 69 3.33 -9.45 -1.44
N LEU A 70 3.08 -8.17 -1.16
CA LEU A 70 2.24 -7.72 -0.06
C LEU A 70 0.99 -7.04 -0.63
N PHE A 71 -0.18 -7.54 -0.25
CA PHE A 71 -1.48 -7.00 -0.68
C PHE A 71 -2.14 -6.24 0.48
N PHE A 72 -2.53 -4.99 0.24
CA PHE A 72 -3.36 -4.22 1.15
C PHE A 72 -4.79 -4.25 0.66
N VAL A 73 -5.59 -5.11 1.27
CA VAL A 73 -6.92 -5.43 0.78
C VAL A 73 -8.00 -4.58 1.44
N VAL A 74 -9.02 -4.23 0.65
CA VAL A 74 -10.24 -3.57 1.11
C VAL A 74 -11.17 -4.61 1.72
N GLY A 75 -11.57 -4.44 2.98
CA GLY A 75 -12.30 -5.46 3.75
C GLY A 75 -13.61 -5.90 3.11
N GLU A 76 -14.41 -4.98 2.56
CA GLU A 76 -15.66 -5.30 1.87
C GLU A 76 -15.43 -6.15 0.61
N ARG A 77 -14.37 -5.87 -0.16
CA ARG A 77 -13.96 -6.67 -1.31
C ARG A 77 -13.43 -8.05 -0.91
N ALA A 78 -12.66 -8.09 0.19
CA ALA A 78 -12.19 -9.34 0.77
C ALA A 78 -13.34 -10.28 1.15
N GLN A 79 -14.42 -9.74 1.72
CA GLN A 79 -15.62 -10.49 2.07
C GLN A 79 -16.33 -11.07 0.83
N GLN A 80 -16.24 -10.38 -0.31
CA GLN A 80 -16.84 -10.82 -1.59
C GLN A 80 -15.99 -11.87 -2.32
N CYS A 81 -14.67 -11.90 -2.06
CA CYS A 81 -13.73 -12.78 -2.75
C CYS A 81 -12.89 -13.61 -1.76
N PRO A 82 -13.52 -14.40 -0.86
CA PRO A 82 -12.80 -15.11 0.21
C PRO A 82 -11.80 -16.15 -0.34
N ASP A 83 -12.09 -16.76 -1.47
CA ASP A 83 -11.22 -17.78 -2.07
C ASP A 83 -9.92 -17.18 -2.61
N LEU A 84 -9.96 -15.97 -3.15
CA LEU A 84 -8.74 -15.25 -3.56
C LEU A 84 -7.84 -14.94 -2.36
N LEU A 85 -8.41 -14.59 -1.21
CA LEU A 85 -7.62 -14.37 0.00
C LEU A 85 -6.96 -15.65 0.50
N ARG A 86 -7.70 -16.77 0.49
CA ARG A 86 -7.14 -18.08 0.85
C ARG A 86 -6.01 -18.48 -0.10
N GLN A 87 -6.19 -18.21 -1.38
CA GLN A 87 -5.16 -18.43 -2.39
C GLN A 87 -3.93 -17.57 -2.15
N MET A 88 -4.09 -16.24 -1.87
CA MET A 88 -2.97 -15.36 -1.52
C MET A 88 -2.14 -15.93 -0.37
N VAL A 89 -2.80 -16.40 0.70
CA VAL A 89 -2.10 -16.98 1.86
C VAL A 89 -1.41 -18.30 1.48
N ALA A 90 -2.09 -19.18 0.72
CA ALA A 90 -1.53 -20.47 0.28
C ALA A 90 -0.30 -20.27 -0.62
N ASP A 91 -0.28 -19.23 -1.44
CA ASP A 91 0.86 -18.87 -2.31
C ASP A 91 1.98 -18.11 -1.54
N GLY A 92 1.79 -17.89 -0.23
CA GLY A 92 2.79 -17.26 0.64
C GLY A 92 2.86 -15.74 0.56
N HIS A 93 1.84 -15.07 0.00
CA HIS A 93 1.77 -13.63 -0.01
C HIS A 93 1.44 -13.07 1.38
N LEU A 94 1.95 -11.87 1.66
CA LEU A 94 1.58 -11.12 2.85
C LEU A 94 0.28 -10.35 2.61
N ILE A 95 -0.57 -10.29 3.64
CA ILE A 95 -1.82 -9.53 3.58
C ILE A 95 -1.83 -8.48 4.69
N GLY A 96 -2.08 -7.23 4.30
CA GLY A 96 -2.40 -6.11 5.17
C GLY A 96 -3.81 -5.60 4.90
N ILE A 97 -4.26 -4.64 5.70
CA ILE A 97 -5.57 -4.00 5.54
C ILE A 97 -5.47 -2.63 4.90
N HIS A 98 -6.50 -2.30 4.06
CA HIS A 98 -6.65 -1.01 3.39
C HIS A 98 -8.01 -0.36 3.69
N THR A 99 -8.46 -0.42 4.95
CA THR A 99 -9.78 -0.03 5.45
C THR A 99 -10.93 -0.94 4.99
N TRP A 100 -12.12 -0.71 5.54
CA TRP A 100 -13.29 -1.51 5.17
C TRP A 100 -13.80 -1.19 3.76
N ARG A 101 -13.88 0.12 3.38
CA ARG A 101 -14.50 0.57 2.11
C ARG A 101 -13.64 1.51 1.26
N HIS A 102 -12.45 1.89 1.71
CA HIS A 102 -11.60 2.86 1.02
C HIS A 102 -12.33 4.18 0.68
N GLN A 103 -13.11 4.71 1.62
CA GLN A 103 -13.87 5.95 1.41
C GLN A 103 -12.96 7.18 1.46
N SER A 104 -13.24 8.17 0.60
CA SER A 104 -12.52 9.45 0.60
C SER A 104 -12.67 10.24 1.91
N SER A 105 -13.76 10.01 2.63
CA SER A 105 -14.01 10.60 3.96
C SER A 105 -13.25 9.93 5.12
N PHE A 106 -12.58 8.79 4.88
CA PHE A 106 -11.89 8.05 5.95
C PHE A 106 -10.92 8.93 6.77
N PRO A 107 -10.07 9.80 6.19
CA PRO A 107 -9.17 10.64 6.97
C PRO A 107 -9.87 11.70 7.83
N MET A 108 -11.14 11.98 7.58
CA MET A 108 -11.93 12.98 8.31
C MET A 108 -12.75 12.38 9.46
N GLN A 109 -12.69 11.07 9.65
CA GLN A 109 -13.42 10.38 10.70
C GLN A 109 -12.75 10.54 12.07
N SER A 110 -13.53 10.29 13.13
CA SER A 110 -12.98 10.23 14.50
C SER A 110 -12.07 9.00 14.68
N ALA A 111 -11.15 9.08 15.63
CA ALA A 111 -10.27 7.96 15.95
C ALA A 111 -11.05 6.68 16.36
N ALA A 112 -12.23 6.83 16.97
CA ALA A 112 -13.08 5.70 17.33
C ALA A 112 -13.69 5.03 16.09
N ALA A 113 -14.26 5.81 15.16
CA ALA A 113 -14.82 5.29 13.92
C ALA A 113 -13.75 4.64 13.03
N ILE A 114 -12.55 5.25 12.94
CA ILE A 114 -11.41 4.66 12.23
C ILE A 114 -11.01 3.32 12.88
N ALA A 115 -10.92 3.25 14.21
CA ALA A 115 -10.56 2.02 14.91
C ALA A 115 -11.60 0.91 14.69
N GLU A 116 -12.88 1.24 14.65
CA GLU A 116 -13.97 0.29 14.33
C GLU A 116 -13.88 -0.22 12.90
N ASP A 117 -13.65 0.67 11.92
CA ASP A 117 -13.45 0.30 10.51
C ASP A 117 -12.27 -0.67 10.34
N LEU A 118 -11.11 -0.33 10.92
CA LEU A 118 -9.91 -1.16 10.84
C LEU A 118 -10.08 -2.49 11.60
N GLN A 119 -10.73 -2.49 12.76
CA GLN A 119 -11.01 -3.70 13.53
C GLN A 119 -11.89 -4.65 12.72
N ARG A 120 -12.97 -4.13 12.13
CA ARG A 120 -13.87 -4.91 11.25
C ARG A 120 -13.09 -5.56 10.11
N CYS A 121 -12.19 -4.81 9.47
CA CYS A 121 -11.34 -5.33 8.41
C CYS A 121 -10.45 -6.47 8.92
N CYS A 122 -9.78 -6.28 10.06
CA CYS A 122 -8.93 -7.31 10.67
C CYS A 122 -9.72 -8.59 11.00
N ASP A 123 -10.90 -8.47 11.62
CA ASP A 123 -11.71 -9.61 12.02
C ASP A 123 -12.22 -10.39 10.80
N THR A 124 -12.62 -9.69 9.74
CA THR A 124 -13.03 -10.32 8.48
C THR A 124 -11.89 -11.09 7.83
N LEU A 125 -10.70 -10.47 7.70
CA LEU A 125 -9.54 -11.15 7.13
C LEU A 125 -9.13 -12.36 7.97
N GLN A 126 -9.13 -12.22 9.29
CA GLN A 126 -8.81 -13.32 10.20
C GLN A 126 -9.81 -14.48 10.05
N SER A 127 -11.10 -14.19 9.90
CA SER A 127 -12.12 -15.23 9.70
C SER A 127 -11.96 -15.99 8.38
N ILE A 128 -11.47 -15.32 7.33
CA ILE A 128 -11.27 -15.92 6.00
C ILE A 128 -9.96 -16.71 5.93
N THR A 129 -8.88 -16.16 6.48
CA THR A 129 -7.51 -16.65 6.28
C THR A 129 -6.95 -17.43 7.46
N GLY A 130 -7.59 -17.36 8.63
CA GLY A 130 -7.06 -17.88 9.89
C GLY A 130 -5.93 -17.03 10.50
N GLN A 131 -5.46 -16.00 9.80
CA GLN A 131 -4.34 -15.13 10.20
C GLN A 131 -4.83 -13.70 10.47
N ARG A 132 -4.49 -13.15 11.66
CA ARG A 132 -4.79 -11.75 11.95
C ARG A 132 -3.80 -10.84 11.25
N PRO A 133 -4.25 -9.92 10.37
CA PRO A 133 -3.35 -8.96 9.74
C PRO A 133 -2.81 -7.96 10.77
N VAL A 134 -1.52 -7.64 10.64
CA VAL A 134 -0.83 -6.66 11.49
C VAL A 134 -0.35 -5.45 10.70
N LEU A 135 -0.50 -5.47 9.38
CA LEU A 135 -0.06 -4.43 8.47
C LEU A 135 -1.22 -3.58 8.01
N PHE A 136 -1.00 -2.28 7.94
CA PHE A 136 -1.98 -1.30 7.49
C PHE A 136 -1.37 -0.32 6.50
N ARG A 137 -2.11 0.04 5.46
CA ARG A 137 -1.80 1.17 4.60
C ARG A 137 -2.96 2.14 4.60
N PRO A 138 -2.72 3.42 4.95
CA PRO A 138 -3.80 4.42 4.93
C PRO A 138 -4.19 4.77 3.50
N PRO A 139 -5.50 4.92 3.21
CA PRO A 139 -5.98 5.42 1.93
C PRO A 139 -5.28 6.71 1.51
N PHE A 140 -4.94 6.81 0.23
CA PHE A 140 -4.24 7.98 -0.37
C PHE A 140 -2.87 8.31 0.25
N GLY A 141 -2.39 7.52 1.22
CA GLY A 141 -1.19 7.82 2.02
C GLY A 141 -1.39 8.93 3.04
N VAL A 142 -2.64 9.30 3.32
CA VAL A 142 -2.96 10.37 4.27
C VAL A 142 -2.79 9.87 5.70
N THR A 143 -2.08 10.65 6.51
CA THR A 143 -1.90 10.42 7.95
C THR A 143 -2.34 11.63 8.74
N ASN A 144 -2.90 11.39 9.93
CA ASN A 144 -3.30 12.45 10.87
C ASN A 144 -3.39 11.88 12.30
N PRO A 145 -3.58 12.72 13.33
CA PRO A 145 -3.66 12.24 14.69
C PRO A 145 -4.77 11.20 14.97
N PRO A 146 -6.01 11.32 14.43
CA PRO A 146 -7.04 10.29 14.55
C PRO A 146 -6.60 8.91 14.00
N ILE A 147 -6.00 8.88 12.80
CA ILE A 147 -5.49 7.64 12.18
C ILE A 147 -4.37 7.04 13.04
N ALA A 148 -3.39 7.87 13.46
CA ALA A 148 -2.29 7.40 14.29
C ALA A 148 -2.78 6.78 15.62
N LYS A 149 -3.78 7.41 16.26
CA LYS A 149 -4.39 6.90 17.48
C LYS A 149 -5.10 5.56 17.27
N ALA A 150 -5.85 5.40 16.18
CA ALA A 150 -6.55 4.16 15.85
C ALA A 150 -5.57 3.02 15.55
N VAL A 151 -4.54 3.29 14.72
CA VAL A 151 -3.48 2.34 14.37
C VAL A 151 -2.72 1.87 15.62
N GLY A 152 -2.33 2.81 16.50
CA GLY A 152 -1.66 2.48 17.76
C GLY A 152 -2.53 1.65 18.69
N ARG A 153 -3.84 1.95 18.80
CA ARG A 153 -4.79 1.20 19.62
C ARG A 153 -4.91 -0.28 19.18
N LEU A 154 -4.82 -0.54 17.88
CA LEU A 154 -4.95 -1.88 17.31
C LEU A 154 -3.61 -2.60 17.15
N GLY A 155 -2.49 -1.98 17.52
CA GLY A 155 -1.16 -2.57 17.38
C GLY A 155 -0.73 -2.79 15.92
N LEU A 156 -1.33 -2.04 14.97
CA LEU A 156 -1.02 -2.17 13.55
C LEU A 156 0.29 -1.45 13.20
N LYS A 157 1.00 -2.00 12.22
CA LYS A 157 2.22 -1.39 11.65
C LYS A 157 1.89 -0.76 10.30
N ALA A 158 2.17 0.53 10.15
CA ALA A 158 1.91 1.22 8.90
C ALA A 158 3.01 0.95 7.87
N VAL A 159 2.60 0.67 6.63
CA VAL A 159 3.50 0.51 5.48
C VAL A 159 3.12 1.53 4.41
N GLY A 160 4.10 2.34 4.04
CA GLY A 160 4.00 3.31 2.95
C GLY A 160 4.66 2.79 1.67
N TRP A 161 5.22 3.70 0.91
CA TRP A 161 5.97 3.42 -0.31
C TRP A 161 7.09 4.43 -0.52
N SER A 162 8.10 4.05 -1.29
CA SER A 162 9.12 4.96 -1.78
C SER A 162 8.92 5.32 -3.26
N ILE A 163 8.16 4.50 -4.00
CA ILE A 163 7.83 4.76 -5.40
C ILE A 163 6.32 4.57 -5.62
N ARG A 164 5.63 5.67 -5.95
CA ARG A 164 4.23 5.64 -6.41
C ARG A 164 4.23 5.45 -7.93
N SER A 165 3.59 4.39 -8.41
CA SER A 165 3.53 4.02 -9.83
C SER A 165 2.74 5.01 -10.68
N TYR A 166 1.61 5.49 -10.15
CA TYR A 166 0.54 6.19 -10.90
C TYR A 166 -0.09 5.31 -11.99
N ASP A 167 -0.19 4.02 -11.77
CA ASP A 167 -0.83 3.02 -12.62
C ASP A 167 -2.36 3.21 -12.71
N THR A 168 -2.95 3.92 -11.76
CA THR A 168 -4.38 4.31 -11.77
C THR A 168 -4.71 5.43 -12.76
N VAL A 169 -3.71 6.07 -13.37
CA VAL A 169 -3.93 7.13 -14.37
C VAL A 169 -4.21 6.50 -15.73
N ALA A 170 -5.47 6.47 -16.15
CA ALA A 170 -5.93 5.78 -17.35
C ALA A 170 -5.24 6.20 -18.67
N SER A 171 -4.75 7.45 -18.77
CA SER A 171 -4.04 7.95 -19.95
C SER A 171 -2.59 7.48 -20.07
N ARG A 172 -2.08 6.70 -19.10
CA ARG A 172 -0.70 6.21 -19.11
C ARG A 172 -0.64 4.76 -19.58
N SER A 173 0.19 4.48 -20.58
CA SER A 173 0.49 3.12 -20.96
C SER A 173 1.31 2.41 -19.88
N ARG A 174 1.25 1.07 -19.83
CA ARG A 174 1.96 0.25 -18.83
C ARG A 174 3.48 0.41 -18.93
N GLU A 175 4.01 0.56 -20.15
CA GLU A 175 5.43 0.84 -20.41
C GLU A 175 5.88 2.17 -19.80
N ARG A 176 5.10 3.25 -19.96
CA ARG A 176 5.41 4.55 -19.36
C ARG A 176 5.38 4.51 -17.83
N VAL A 177 4.49 3.69 -17.25
CA VAL A 177 4.44 3.47 -15.80
C VAL A 177 5.69 2.72 -15.34
N ALA A 178 6.06 1.63 -16.04
CA ALA A 178 7.27 0.85 -15.75
C ALA A 178 8.53 1.71 -15.86
N ASP A 179 8.69 2.47 -16.94
CA ASP A 179 9.83 3.40 -17.13
C ASP A 179 9.95 4.43 -16.02
N ARG A 180 8.81 4.96 -15.55
CA ARG A 180 8.80 5.88 -14.42
C ARG A 180 9.31 5.21 -13.15
N ILE A 181 8.91 3.97 -12.88
CA ILE A 181 9.37 3.20 -11.73
C ILE A 181 10.87 2.96 -11.85
N PHE A 182 11.36 2.48 -12.99
CA PHE A 182 12.78 2.18 -13.19
C PHE A 182 13.68 3.40 -13.01
N ARG A 183 13.26 4.59 -13.47
CA ARG A 183 14.02 5.84 -13.25
C ARG A 183 14.14 6.25 -11.78
N ARG A 184 13.27 5.76 -10.90
CA ARG A 184 13.25 6.07 -9.46
C ARG A 184 13.76 4.95 -8.59
N LEU A 185 14.10 3.83 -9.20
CA LEU A 185 14.48 2.61 -8.51
C LEU A 185 15.73 2.82 -7.65
N LYS A 186 15.64 2.43 -6.41
CA LYS A 186 16.74 2.42 -5.42
C LYS A 186 16.62 1.16 -4.57
N PRO A 187 17.75 0.65 -4.04
CA PRO A 187 17.73 -0.50 -3.13
C PRO A 187 16.74 -0.31 -1.97
N GLY A 188 16.01 -1.36 -1.66
CA GLY A 188 14.97 -1.36 -0.63
C GLY A 188 13.67 -0.64 -1.02
N ALA A 189 13.47 -0.33 -2.31
CA ALA A 189 12.25 0.35 -2.74
C ALA A 189 11.00 -0.48 -2.43
N ILE A 190 9.96 0.19 -1.93
CA ILE A 190 8.60 -0.33 -1.82
C ILE A 190 7.79 0.33 -2.93
N LEU A 191 7.27 -0.50 -3.84
CA LEU A 191 6.49 -0.06 -4.98
C LEU A 191 4.99 -0.08 -4.64
N LEU A 192 4.31 1.05 -4.83
CA LEU A 192 2.85 1.12 -4.75
C LEU A 192 2.25 0.83 -6.12
N LEU A 193 1.53 -0.27 -6.23
CA LEU A 193 0.78 -0.74 -7.39
C LEU A 193 -0.68 -0.99 -6.99
N HIS A 194 -1.54 -1.27 -7.96
CA HIS A 194 -2.95 -1.64 -7.73
C HIS A 194 -3.27 -2.90 -8.54
N ASP A 195 -3.95 -3.87 -7.90
CA ASP A 195 -4.29 -5.17 -8.51
C ASP A 195 -5.72 -5.25 -9.02
N ASP A 196 -6.52 -4.20 -8.79
CA ASP A 196 -7.90 -4.09 -9.23
C ASP A 196 -8.08 -3.37 -10.59
N ARG A 197 -6.97 -3.05 -11.27
CA ARG A 197 -7.00 -2.29 -12.53
C ARG A 197 -6.86 -3.19 -13.74
N PRO A 198 -7.52 -2.85 -14.86
CA PRO A 198 -7.23 -3.50 -16.15
C PRO A 198 -5.72 -3.47 -16.45
N ASP A 199 -5.20 -4.55 -17.00
CA ASP A 199 -3.80 -4.69 -17.42
C ASP A 199 -2.76 -4.60 -16.27
N SER A 200 -3.18 -4.81 -14.99
CA SER A 200 -2.24 -4.86 -13.86
C SER A 200 -1.23 -5.99 -14.03
N GLU A 201 -1.65 -7.13 -14.59
CA GLU A 201 -0.79 -8.27 -14.91
C GLU A 201 0.25 -7.94 -16.00
N ILE A 202 -0.10 -7.08 -16.97
CA ILE A 202 0.84 -6.64 -18.01
C ILE A 202 1.91 -5.76 -17.39
N LEU A 203 1.51 -4.79 -16.57
CA LEU A 203 2.47 -3.95 -15.84
C LEU A 203 3.39 -4.80 -14.96
N LEU A 204 2.83 -5.79 -14.25
CA LEU A 204 3.62 -6.68 -13.39
C LEU A 204 4.67 -7.46 -14.18
N ARG A 205 4.33 -8.02 -15.34
CA ARG A 205 5.29 -8.72 -16.23
C ARG A 205 6.43 -7.80 -16.65
N LEU A 206 6.12 -6.58 -17.11
CA LEU A 206 7.13 -5.57 -17.48
C LEU A 206 8.05 -5.23 -16.29
N LEU A 207 7.48 -5.12 -15.08
CA LEU A 207 8.28 -4.84 -13.89
C LEU A 207 9.19 -6.01 -13.52
N ILE A 208 8.71 -7.24 -13.57
CA ILE A 208 9.51 -8.43 -13.25
C ILE A 208 10.72 -8.53 -14.20
N GLU A 209 10.50 -8.40 -15.51
CA GLU A 209 11.57 -8.44 -16.52
C GLU A 209 12.57 -7.31 -16.29
N GLY A 210 12.09 -6.07 -16.22
CA GLY A 210 12.98 -4.92 -16.09
C GLY A 210 13.70 -4.84 -14.74
N LEU A 211 13.16 -5.43 -13.66
CA LEU A 211 13.85 -5.56 -12.37
C LEU A 211 14.98 -6.60 -12.46
N ARG A 212 14.73 -7.75 -13.12
CA ARG A 212 15.74 -8.79 -13.35
C ARG A 212 16.91 -8.28 -14.19
N GLU A 213 16.64 -7.58 -15.30
CA GLU A 213 17.67 -6.94 -16.13
C GLU A 213 18.57 -5.98 -15.35
N ARG A 214 18.01 -5.32 -14.33
CA ARG A 214 18.71 -4.36 -13.46
C ARG A 214 19.30 -5.02 -12.22
N SER A 215 19.30 -6.36 -12.15
CA SER A 215 19.80 -7.14 -11.01
C SER A 215 19.15 -6.78 -9.67
N TYR A 216 17.84 -6.49 -9.68
CA TYR A 216 17.05 -6.34 -8.47
C TYR A 216 16.33 -7.65 -8.13
N THR A 217 16.30 -7.99 -6.85
CA THR A 217 15.57 -9.13 -6.31
C THR A 217 14.24 -8.64 -5.72
N ILE A 218 13.13 -9.25 -6.15
CA ILE A 218 11.82 -9.03 -5.52
C ILE A 218 11.77 -9.87 -4.24
N THR A 219 11.44 -9.24 -3.12
CA THR A 219 11.43 -9.89 -1.80
C THR A 219 10.27 -9.41 -0.95
N THR A 220 9.79 -10.29 -0.07
CA THR A 220 8.89 -9.93 1.04
C THR A 220 9.70 -9.89 2.33
N PRO A 221 9.54 -8.86 3.15
CA PRO A 221 10.24 -8.78 4.43
C PRO A 221 9.66 -9.76 5.44
N SER A 222 10.48 -10.27 6.34
CA SER A 222 10.05 -10.83 7.63
C SER A 222 9.59 -9.65 8.49
N LEU A 223 8.30 -9.43 8.67
CA LEU A 223 7.71 -8.28 9.36
C LEU A 223 7.22 -8.61 10.76
#